data_fa57f59378a877e82ec5e50b191f44ef
#
_entry.id   fa57f59378a877e82ec5e50b191f44ef
#
_cell.length_a   1.000
_cell.length_b   1.000
_cell.length_c   1.000
_cell.angle_alpha   90.00
_cell.angle_beta   90.00
_cell.angle_gamma   90.00
#
_symmetry.space_group_name_H-M   'P 1'
#
loop_
_entity.id
_entity.type
_entity.pdbx_description
1 polymer ?
#
loop_
_entity_poly.entity_id
_entity_poly.type
_entity_poly.pdbx_seq_one_letter_code
_entity_poly.pdbx_strand_id
1 'polypeptide(L)'
;MTKSPLQIARAAYQPKMPVALQGNVSLKEGAKTQSVADQEEIQKLFPNTYGMPVIEFEPAAQAVEVAPFNVGVILSGGQAPGGHNVICGLFDALKRINPANKLYGFLGGPSGLVDGKYAELTADVIDEYRNTGGFDIIGSGRTKLEETEQFDNGIKVCNELGIKAIVIIGGDDSNTNACVLAEYYLQKNCGIQVIGCPKTNDGDLKNEMIETSFGFDTACKTFAELIGNIQRDANSAKKYWHFIRLMGRSASHIALECALQAQPNVCLISEEVEANNMTLNEVVEQIVEVIVARANAGLNFGTILIPEGLIEFIPAMRVLIQELNDMLAENEEFAALEGDDAKREYVKSKLTPASCDLYRSLPKGIAKQLTLDRDPHGNVMVSQIETEKLLIEMVQKRLAQLKAAGTYKGKFAALNHFFGYEGRCAMPSNFDADYCYSLGNTAAHLIAAGKTGYMALVKNLTKPAAEWVAGGVPVTMMMNMERRHGKMKPVIQKALVDLNGAPFKYLAAHRADWADPHLSYIYPGPIQYYGPSEVCDQPTRTLMLEQEGK
;
A
#
# COMPACT_ATOMS: atom_id res chain seq x y z
N MET A 1 -1.00 -16.08 25.36
CA MET A 1 -0.24 -16.80 24.30
C MET A 1 1.21 -16.96 24.76
N THR A 2 1.85 -18.10 24.42
CA THR A 2 3.27 -18.28 24.74
C THR A 2 4.09 -17.52 23.69
N LYS A 3 4.74 -16.43 24.07
CA LYS A 3 5.61 -15.65 23.17
C LYS A 3 6.94 -16.38 22.94
N SER A 4 7.45 -16.36 21.72
CA SER A 4 8.80 -16.86 21.43
C SER A 4 9.86 -15.91 22.03
N PRO A 5 11.11 -16.40 22.26
CA PRO A 5 12.19 -15.51 22.72
C PRO A 5 12.42 -14.30 21.83
N LEU A 6 12.24 -14.47 20.50
CA LEU A 6 12.38 -13.37 19.54
C LEU A 6 11.25 -12.34 19.68
N GLN A 7 10.00 -12.79 19.91
CA GLN A 7 8.88 -11.88 20.18
C GLN A 7 9.08 -11.10 21.48
N ILE A 8 9.61 -11.75 22.52
CA ILE A 8 9.91 -11.08 23.80
C ILE A 8 10.99 -10.01 23.58
N ALA A 9 12.08 -10.35 22.88
CA ALA A 9 13.15 -9.42 22.57
C ALA A 9 12.64 -8.24 21.71
N ARG A 10 11.81 -8.54 20.71
CA ARG A 10 11.22 -7.51 19.85
C ARG A 10 10.26 -6.59 20.60
N ALA A 11 9.45 -7.13 21.51
CA ALA A 11 8.54 -6.32 22.34
C ALA A 11 9.27 -5.30 23.23
N ALA A 12 10.53 -5.58 23.58
CA ALA A 12 11.36 -4.66 24.36
C ALA A 12 11.93 -3.47 23.54
N TYR A 13 11.86 -3.52 22.21
CA TYR A 13 12.29 -2.39 21.37
C TYR A 13 11.47 -1.14 21.71
N GLN A 14 12.16 -0.04 21.97
CA GLN A 14 11.53 1.26 22.23
C GLN A 14 11.55 2.09 20.94
N PRO A 15 10.41 2.30 20.29
CA PRO A 15 10.34 3.12 19.09
C PRO A 15 10.85 4.54 19.34
N LYS A 16 11.67 5.04 18.43
CA LYS A 16 12.17 6.40 18.42
C LYS A 16 11.08 7.33 17.86
N MET A 17 11.14 8.60 18.24
CA MET A 17 10.18 9.60 17.74
C MET A 17 10.80 11.01 17.70
N PRO A 18 10.17 11.97 16.98
CA PRO A 18 10.59 13.35 16.93
C PRO A 18 10.73 13.98 18.31
N VAL A 19 11.77 14.80 18.49
CA VAL A 19 11.99 15.53 19.75
C VAL A 19 10.75 16.35 20.13
N ALA A 20 10.06 16.94 19.14
CA ALA A 20 8.84 17.72 19.38
C ALA A 20 7.73 16.95 20.11
N LEU A 21 7.68 15.59 19.97
CA LEU A 21 6.65 14.76 20.58
C LEU A 21 7.08 14.15 21.94
N GLN A 22 8.32 14.35 22.37
CA GLN A 22 8.86 13.74 23.61
C GLN A 22 8.47 14.49 24.88
N GLY A 23 7.99 15.73 24.75
CA GLY A 23 7.65 16.60 25.90
C GLY A 23 6.39 17.38 25.67
N ASN A 24 6.37 18.63 26.16
CA ASN A 24 5.28 19.56 25.88
C ASN A 24 5.32 19.98 24.42
N VAL A 25 4.15 20.09 23.81
CA VAL A 25 4.00 20.35 22.37
C VAL A 25 3.27 21.67 22.15
N SER A 26 3.78 22.49 21.26
CA SER A 26 3.10 23.64 20.68
C SER A 26 2.79 23.38 19.21
N LEU A 27 1.81 24.13 18.69
CA LEU A 27 1.34 24.00 17.33
C LEU A 27 1.72 25.26 16.53
N LYS A 28 2.26 25.02 15.34
CA LYS A 28 2.53 26.05 14.33
C LYS A 28 1.67 25.81 13.12
N GLU A 29 0.89 26.82 12.74
CA GLU A 29 0.07 26.79 11.52
C GLU A 29 0.87 27.33 10.34
N GLY A 30 0.84 26.60 9.23
CA GLY A 30 1.40 27.00 7.95
C GLY A 30 0.41 27.83 7.10
N ALA A 31 0.64 27.82 5.80
CA ALA A 31 -0.25 28.47 4.84
C ALA A 31 -1.55 27.66 4.65
N LYS A 32 -2.60 28.36 4.22
CA LYS A 32 -3.84 27.73 3.76
C LYS A 32 -3.56 26.85 2.55
N THR A 33 -4.24 25.72 2.48
CA THR A 33 -4.05 24.71 1.43
C THR A 33 -5.13 24.77 0.37
N GLN A 34 -4.87 24.08 -0.75
CA GLN A 34 -5.85 23.82 -1.81
C GLN A 34 -5.78 22.34 -2.19
N SER A 35 -6.83 21.79 -2.77
CA SER A 35 -6.81 20.44 -3.32
C SER A 35 -5.88 20.33 -4.53
N VAL A 36 -5.45 19.10 -4.84
CA VAL A 36 -4.55 18.82 -5.98
C VAL A 36 -5.18 19.30 -7.30
N ALA A 37 -6.47 19.03 -7.48
CA ALA A 37 -7.28 19.47 -8.61
C ALA A 37 -8.72 19.69 -8.16
N ASP A 38 -9.59 20.12 -9.08
CA ASP A 38 -11.05 20.24 -8.90
C ASP A 38 -11.43 21.07 -7.66
N GLN A 39 -10.73 22.20 -7.43
CA GLN A 39 -10.80 22.97 -6.19
C GLN A 39 -12.23 23.43 -5.86
N GLU A 40 -12.99 23.88 -6.86
CA GLU A 40 -14.36 24.36 -6.63
C GLU A 40 -15.30 23.22 -6.20
N GLU A 41 -15.15 22.04 -6.82
CA GLU A 41 -15.95 20.87 -6.52
C GLU A 41 -15.62 20.31 -5.12
N ILE A 42 -14.32 20.20 -4.81
CA ILE A 42 -13.86 19.76 -3.49
C ILE A 42 -14.31 20.75 -2.40
N GLN A 43 -14.19 22.06 -2.63
CA GLN A 43 -14.65 23.06 -1.67
C GLN A 43 -16.16 23.00 -1.42
N LYS A 44 -16.97 22.72 -2.45
CA LYS A 44 -18.42 22.55 -2.29
C LYS A 44 -18.78 21.32 -1.45
N LEU A 45 -18.01 20.23 -1.60
CA LEU A 45 -18.24 18.99 -0.84
C LEU A 45 -17.72 19.07 0.60
N PHE A 46 -16.68 19.87 0.84
CA PHE A 46 -15.99 19.99 2.13
C PHE A 46 -15.87 21.44 2.61
N PRO A 47 -16.98 22.18 2.77
CA PRO A 47 -16.95 23.59 3.09
C PRO A 47 -16.30 23.92 4.45
N ASN A 48 -16.28 22.99 5.40
CA ASN A 48 -15.73 23.20 6.73
C ASN A 48 -14.27 22.73 6.86
N THR A 49 -13.82 21.80 6.02
CA THR A 49 -12.47 21.23 6.07
C THR A 49 -11.56 21.66 4.93
N TYR A 50 -12.10 22.30 3.88
CA TYR A 50 -11.32 22.83 2.77
C TYR A 50 -10.53 24.07 3.16
N GLY A 51 -9.29 24.16 2.69
CA GLY A 51 -8.44 25.34 2.88
C GLY A 51 -7.81 25.47 4.27
N MET A 52 -7.94 24.47 5.13
CA MET A 52 -7.24 24.45 6.40
C MET A 52 -5.71 24.47 6.20
N PRO A 53 -4.92 25.06 7.15
CA PRO A 53 -3.47 25.10 7.04
C PRO A 53 -2.81 23.74 7.34
N VAL A 54 -1.63 23.51 6.79
CA VAL A 54 -0.74 22.45 7.29
C VAL A 54 -0.29 22.82 8.71
N ILE A 55 -0.15 21.81 9.56
CA ILE A 55 0.24 21.98 10.96
C ILE A 55 1.59 21.29 11.17
N GLU A 56 2.48 21.95 11.93
CA GLU A 56 3.72 21.37 12.45
C GLU A 56 3.73 21.51 13.97
N PHE A 57 4.29 20.49 14.64
CA PHE A 57 4.50 20.50 16.07
C PHE A 57 5.92 20.92 16.41
N GLU A 58 6.04 21.77 17.42
CA GLU A 58 7.32 22.24 17.96
C GLU A 58 7.36 21.96 19.48
N PRO A 59 8.55 21.78 20.09
CA PRO A 59 8.68 21.68 21.52
C PRO A 59 8.14 22.94 22.21
N ALA A 60 7.38 22.78 23.29
CA ALA A 60 6.87 23.89 24.10
C ALA A 60 7.54 23.94 25.48
N ALA A 61 7.77 25.17 25.99
CA ALA A 61 8.38 25.36 27.30
C ALA A 61 7.43 24.99 28.47
N GLN A 62 6.12 25.11 28.24
CA GLN A 62 5.10 24.89 29.25
C GLN A 62 4.08 23.84 28.80
N ALA A 63 3.63 23.01 29.72
CA ALA A 63 2.51 22.10 29.50
C ALA A 63 1.21 22.89 29.33
N VAL A 64 0.41 22.49 28.35
CA VAL A 64 -0.98 22.92 28.27
C VAL A 64 -1.82 21.88 29.00
N GLU A 65 -2.56 22.31 30.02
CA GLU A 65 -3.47 21.42 30.70
C GLU A 65 -4.66 21.08 29.80
N VAL A 66 -4.87 19.81 29.53
CA VAL A 66 -5.96 19.31 28.68
C VAL A 66 -6.91 18.48 29.53
N ALA A 67 -8.19 18.82 29.51
CA ALA A 67 -9.23 18.04 30.18
C ALA A 67 -9.27 16.59 29.64
N PRO A 68 -9.63 15.60 30.47
CA PRO A 68 -9.72 14.21 30.01
C PRO A 68 -10.68 14.04 28.83
N PHE A 69 -10.30 13.18 27.88
CA PHE A 69 -11.13 12.81 26.74
C PHE A 69 -10.90 11.36 26.33
N ASN A 70 -11.94 10.73 25.78
CA ASN A 70 -11.84 9.38 25.25
C ASN A 70 -11.66 9.42 23.72
N VAL A 71 -10.92 8.45 23.19
CA VAL A 71 -10.64 8.33 21.76
C VAL A 71 -11.07 6.95 21.27
N GLY A 72 -11.67 6.89 20.09
CA GLY A 72 -11.91 5.67 19.35
C GLY A 72 -10.86 5.46 18.25
N VAL A 73 -10.45 4.21 17.99
CA VAL A 73 -9.52 3.88 16.92
C VAL A 73 -10.09 2.80 16.02
N ILE A 74 -9.90 2.93 14.71
CA ILE A 74 -10.37 2.03 13.67
C ILE A 74 -9.21 1.61 12.79
N LEU A 75 -9.04 0.31 12.56
CA LEU A 75 -8.17 -0.24 11.52
C LEU A 75 -9.02 -0.49 10.27
N SER A 76 -8.75 0.23 9.18
CA SER A 76 -9.57 0.19 7.96
C SER A 76 -8.80 -0.33 6.75
N GLY A 77 -9.44 -1.23 6.00
CA GLY A 77 -8.90 -1.81 4.77
C GLY A 77 -8.00 -3.01 5.00
N GLY A 78 -7.10 -3.29 4.05
CA GLY A 78 -6.12 -4.36 4.15
C GLY A 78 -5.07 -4.09 5.22
N GLN A 79 -4.49 -5.15 5.74
CA GLN A 79 -3.46 -5.07 6.77
C GLN A 79 -2.15 -4.51 6.20
N ALA A 80 -1.34 -3.91 7.07
CA ALA A 80 0.02 -3.45 6.80
C ALA A 80 0.86 -3.50 8.07
N PRO A 81 2.17 -3.77 7.99
CA PRO A 81 3.04 -3.78 9.16
C PRO A 81 3.07 -2.43 9.87
N GLY A 82 2.93 -2.43 11.18
CA GLY A 82 3.03 -1.22 12.00
C GLY A 82 1.70 -0.67 12.54
N GLY A 83 0.54 -1.22 12.14
CA GLY A 83 -0.77 -0.77 12.63
C GLY A 83 -0.88 -0.83 14.15
N HIS A 84 -0.36 -1.88 14.78
CA HIS A 84 -0.31 -1.99 16.23
C HIS A 84 0.57 -0.90 16.86
N ASN A 85 1.69 -0.53 16.21
CA ASN A 85 2.56 0.56 16.69
C ASN A 85 1.89 1.93 16.61
N VAL A 86 1.02 2.18 15.63
CA VAL A 86 0.20 3.42 15.60
C VAL A 86 -0.71 3.46 16.83
N ILE A 87 -1.40 2.35 17.13
CA ILE A 87 -2.29 2.23 18.29
C ILE A 87 -1.49 2.38 19.61
N CYS A 88 -0.32 1.74 19.73
CA CYS A 88 0.56 1.89 20.88
C CYS A 88 1.03 3.34 21.08
N GLY A 89 1.47 4.00 19.99
CA GLY A 89 1.88 5.40 20.02
C GLY A 89 0.74 6.34 20.41
N LEU A 90 -0.46 6.09 19.90
CA LEU A 90 -1.67 6.82 20.26
C LEU A 90 -1.99 6.64 21.76
N PHE A 91 -2.01 5.40 22.23
CA PHE A 91 -2.29 5.08 23.64
C PHE A 91 -1.30 5.77 24.59
N ASP A 92 0.00 5.60 24.34
CA ASP A 92 1.05 6.17 25.19
C ASP A 92 0.99 7.70 25.21
N ALA A 93 0.75 8.35 24.07
CA ALA A 93 0.58 9.79 23.99
C ALA A 93 -0.67 10.27 24.75
N LEU A 94 -1.80 9.57 24.59
CA LEU A 94 -3.02 9.90 25.33
C LEU A 94 -2.80 9.83 26.84
N LYS A 95 -2.08 8.81 27.33
CA LYS A 95 -1.75 8.67 28.75
C LYS A 95 -0.76 9.72 29.25
N ARG A 96 0.17 10.19 28.41
CA ARG A 96 1.05 11.32 28.75
C ARG A 96 0.31 12.65 28.79
N ILE A 97 -0.63 12.89 27.85
CA ILE A 97 -1.45 14.11 27.82
C ILE A 97 -2.34 14.19 29.08
N ASN A 98 -3.06 13.11 29.38
CA ASN A 98 -3.84 12.99 30.61
C ASN A 98 -4.03 11.50 30.97
N PRO A 99 -3.58 11.04 32.12
CA PRO A 99 -3.71 9.64 32.54
C PRO A 99 -5.14 9.10 32.59
N ALA A 100 -6.15 9.97 32.72
CA ALA A 100 -7.56 9.59 32.73
C ALA A 100 -8.12 9.30 31.33
N ASN A 101 -7.41 9.65 30.25
CA ASN A 101 -7.83 9.37 28.88
C ASN A 101 -7.99 7.87 28.64
N LYS A 102 -9.02 7.50 27.89
CA LYS A 102 -9.28 6.11 27.47
C LYS A 102 -9.21 5.98 25.95
N LEU A 103 -8.75 4.81 25.53
CA LEU A 103 -8.74 4.41 24.12
C LEU A 103 -9.67 3.21 23.92
N TYR A 104 -10.59 3.34 22.95
CA TYR A 104 -11.51 2.29 22.54
C TYR A 104 -11.17 1.83 21.11
N GLY A 105 -11.00 0.53 20.91
CA GLY A 105 -10.84 -0.06 19.58
C GLY A 105 -12.17 -0.53 19.01
N PHE A 106 -12.56 -0.08 17.84
CA PHE A 106 -13.75 -0.56 17.14
C PHE A 106 -13.43 -1.85 16.41
N LEU A 107 -14.19 -2.92 16.72
CA LEU A 107 -13.89 -4.28 16.28
C LEU A 107 -14.33 -4.51 14.82
N GLY A 108 -13.43 -5.08 14.01
CA GLY A 108 -13.72 -5.43 12.62
C GLY A 108 -13.78 -4.24 11.65
N GLY A 109 -13.17 -3.12 12.01
CA GLY A 109 -13.07 -1.95 11.14
C GLY A 109 -14.22 -0.95 11.31
N PRO A 110 -14.56 -0.16 10.26
CA PRO A 110 -15.59 0.88 10.35
C PRO A 110 -16.99 0.38 10.76
N SER A 111 -17.33 -0.87 10.44
CA SER A 111 -18.60 -1.47 10.89
C SER A 111 -18.70 -1.54 12.41
N GLY A 112 -17.57 -1.71 13.12
CA GLY A 112 -17.57 -1.72 14.57
C GLY A 112 -18.07 -0.41 15.19
N LEU A 113 -17.76 0.74 14.56
CA LEU A 113 -18.30 2.04 14.97
C LEU A 113 -19.83 2.11 14.77
N VAL A 114 -20.32 1.65 13.61
CA VAL A 114 -21.75 1.69 13.25
C VAL A 114 -22.58 0.77 14.14
N ASP A 115 -22.06 -0.44 14.40
CA ASP A 115 -22.72 -1.50 15.15
C ASP A 115 -22.54 -1.38 16.67
N GLY A 116 -21.70 -0.44 17.16
CA GLY A 116 -21.36 -0.32 18.57
C GLY A 116 -20.55 -1.51 19.10
N LYS A 117 -19.70 -2.14 18.25
CA LYS A 117 -18.81 -3.24 18.62
C LYS A 117 -17.41 -2.71 18.93
N TYR A 118 -17.04 -2.70 20.20
CA TYR A 118 -15.79 -2.12 20.65
C TYR A 118 -15.17 -2.87 21.84
N ALA A 119 -13.91 -2.58 22.11
CA ALA A 119 -13.20 -2.99 23.33
C ALA A 119 -12.41 -1.80 23.89
N GLU A 120 -12.32 -1.66 25.21
CA GLU A 120 -11.39 -0.73 25.83
C GLU A 120 -9.97 -1.29 25.71
N LEU A 121 -9.05 -0.52 25.16
CA LEU A 121 -7.64 -0.89 25.00
C LEU A 121 -6.88 -0.44 26.24
N THR A 122 -6.69 -1.37 27.18
CA THR A 122 -5.93 -1.14 28.42
C THR A 122 -4.43 -1.33 28.20
N ALA A 123 -3.61 -0.92 29.16
CA ALA A 123 -2.15 -1.09 29.09
C ALA A 123 -1.75 -2.56 28.86
N ASP A 124 -2.40 -3.50 29.55
CA ASP A 124 -2.12 -4.94 29.41
C ASP A 124 -2.38 -5.43 27.98
N VAL A 125 -3.49 -4.97 27.36
CA VAL A 125 -3.79 -5.28 25.95
C VAL A 125 -2.74 -4.67 25.03
N ILE A 126 -2.42 -3.39 25.19
CA ILE A 126 -1.43 -2.68 24.37
C ILE A 126 -0.06 -3.36 24.43
N ASP A 127 0.40 -3.77 25.63
CA ASP A 127 1.71 -4.37 25.83
C ASP A 127 1.85 -5.74 25.16
N GLU A 128 0.74 -6.44 24.92
CA GLU A 128 0.76 -7.68 24.16
C GLU A 128 1.05 -7.49 22.66
N TYR A 129 0.71 -6.31 22.13
CA TYR A 129 0.79 -6.03 20.70
C TYR A 129 1.94 -5.10 20.30
N ARG A 130 2.76 -4.63 21.26
CA ARG A 130 3.92 -3.76 20.95
C ARG A 130 4.86 -4.42 19.95
N ASN A 131 5.17 -3.68 18.87
CA ASN A 131 6.08 -4.09 17.79
C ASN A 131 5.70 -5.42 17.13
N THR A 132 4.42 -5.77 17.11
CA THR A 132 3.90 -6.95 16.42
C THR A 132 3.33 -6.60 15.07
N GLY A 133 3.31 -7.56 14.14
CA GLY A 133 2.63 -7.44 12.85
C GLY A 133 1.16 -7.78 12.95
N GLY A 134 0.41 -7.47 11.89
CA GLY A 134 -1.02 -7.75 11.81
C GLY A 134 -1.91 -6.62 12.31
N PHE A 135 -3.23 -6.87 12.30
CA PHE A 135 -4.29 -5.97 12.76
C PHE A 135 -5.23 -6.65 13.76
N ASP A 136 -4.77 -7.75 14.34
CA ASP A 136 -5.59 -8.65 15.17
C ASP A 136 -5.91 -8.10 16.57
N ILE A 137 -5.30 -7.00 17.00
CA ILE A 137 -5.69 -6.33 18.25
C ILE A 137 -7.18 -5.95 18.28
N ILE A 138 -7.73 -5.48 17.14
CA ILE A 138 -9.15 -5.11 16.99
C ILE A 138 -9.76 -5.62 15.67
N GLY A 139 -8.95 -6.29 14.83
CA GLY A 139 -9.35 -6.64 13.47
C GLY A 139 -9.48 -5.44 12.54
N SER A 140 -9.74 -5.69 11.28
CA SER A 140 -9.97 -4.65 10.27
C SER A 140 -11.14 -4.99 9.35
N GLY A 141 -11.70 -3.99 8.67
CA GLY A 141 -12.79 -4.17 7.73
C GLY A 141 -12.75 -3.16 6.59
N ARG A 142 -13.54 -3.41 5.55
CA ARG A 142 -13.62 -2.58 4.32
C ARG A 142 -14.97 -1.88 4.18
N THR A 143 -15.79 -1.86 5.22
CA THR A 143 -17.06 -1.14 5.22
C THR A 143 -16.82 0.34 4.95
N LYS A 144 -17.46 0.87 3.92
CA LYS A 144 -17.47 2.31 3.66
C LYS A 144 -18.60 2.94 4.46
N LEU A 145 -18.32 4.07 5.06
CA LEU A 145 -19.33 4.91 5.71
C LEU A 145 -19.78 5.95 4.67
N GLU A 146 -20.92 5.72 4.04
CA GLU A 146 -21.46 6.58 2.97
C GLU A 146 -22.89 7.07 3.29
N GLU A 147 -23.60 6.38 4.19
CA GLU A 147 -24.99 6.66 4.51
C GLU A 147 -25.12 7.50 5.78
N THR A 148 -26.07 8.45 5.77
CA THR A 148 -26.37 9.32 6.90
C THR A 148 -26.66 8.55 8.19
N GLU A 149 -27.38 7.44 8.10
CA GLU A 149 -27.70 6.58 9.24
C GLU A 149 -26.45 5.98 9.89
N GLN A 150 -25.43 5.58 9.09
CA GLN A 150 -24.16 5.09 9.59
C GLN A 150 -23.41 6.18 10.37
N PHE A 151 -23.42 7.41 9.88
CA PHE A 151 -22.79 8.54 10.55
C PHE A 151 -23.50 8.88 11.87
N ASP A 152 -24.82 8.92 11.88
CA ASP A 152 -25.62 9.20 13.07
C ASP A 152 -25.47 8.09 14.13
N ASN A 153 -25.40 6.82 13.73
CA ASN A 153 -25.09 5.70 14.63
C ASN A 153 -23.68 5.87 15.23
N GLY A 154 -22.69 6.29 14.44
CA GLY A 154 -21.34 6.60 14.93
C GLY A 154 -21.36 7.70 15.99
N ILE A 155 -22.13 8.79 15.79
CA ILE A 155 -22.29 9.87 16.79
C ILE A 155 -22.90 9.32 18.08
N LYS A 156 -23.93 8.49 17.96
CA LYS A 156 -24.59 7.89 19.12
C LYS A 156 -23.62 7.06 19.96
N VAL A 157 -22.89 6.14 19.32
CA VAL A 157 -21.90 5.28 19.99
C VAL A 157 -20.79 6.12 20.63
N CYS A 158 -20.27 7.15 19.95
CA CYS A 158 -19.28 8.04 20.51
C CYS A 158 -19.80 8.78 21.77
N ASN A 159 -21.03 9.26 21.73
CA ASN A 159 -21.63 9.95 22.87
C ASN A 159 -21.85 9.01 24.07
N GLU A 160 -22.28 7.78 23.84
CA GLU A 160 -22.44 6.75 24.88
C GLU A 160 -21.12 6.42 25.59
N LEU A 161 -20.00 6.44 24.86
CA LEU A 161 -18.65 6.17 25.37
C LEU A 161 -17.88 7.42 25.81
N GLY A 162 -18.46 8.60 25.65
CA GLY A 162 -17.78 9.87 25.90
C GLY A 162 -16.57 10.12 24.97
N ILE A 163 -16.59 9.51 23.77
CA ILE A 163 -15.53 9.68 22.77
C ILE A 163 -15.62 11.07 22.16
N LYS A 164 -14.49 11.78 22.14
CA LYS A 164 -14.32 13.12 21.57
C LYS A 164 -13.57 13.11 20.24
N ALA A 165 -12.92 12.00 19.91
CA ALA A 165 -12.20 11.87 18.64
C ALA A 165 -12.17 10.43 18.16
N ILE A 166 -12.12 10.26 16.83
CA ILE A 166 -11.90 8.98 16.16
C ILE A 166 -10.62 9.07 15.35
N VAL A 167 -9.74 8.07 15.47
CA VAL A 167 -8.56 7.90 14.63
C VAL A 167 -8.82 6.78 13.65
N ILE A 168 -8.74 7.06 12.35
CA ILE A 168 -8.92 6.08 11.27
C ILE A 168 -7.56 5.78 10.64
N ILE A 169 -7.09 4.56 10.86
CA ILE A 169 -5.83 4.06 10.31
C ILE A 169 -6.15 3.31 9.02
N GLY A 170 -5.82 3.89 7.86
CA GLY A 170 -6.21 3.29 6.59
C GLY A 170 -5.54 3.90 5.36
N GLY A 171 -5.85 3.34 4.19
CA GLY A 171 -5.36 3.81 2.90
C GLY A 171 -6.08 5.06 2.39
N ASP A 172 -5.93 5.34 1.10
CA ASP A 172 -6.55 6.48 0.40
C ASP A 172 -8.08 6.53 0.56
N ASP A 173 -8.78 5.44 0.25
CA ASP A 173 -10.23 5.35 0.41
C ASP A 173 -10.69 5.56 1.87
N SER A 174 -9.95 4.98 2.82
CA SER A 174 -10.29 5.10 4.26
C SER A 174 -10.07 6.51 4.78
N ASN A 175 -9.01 7.20 4.34
CA ASN A 175 -8.73 8.58 4.73
C ASN A 175 -9.66 9.57 4.00
N THR A 176 -10.05 9.28 2.75
CA THR A 176 -11.13 10.02 2.08
C THR A 176 -12.42 9.92 2.90
N ASN A 177 -12.77 8.72 3.34
CA ASN A 177 -13.95 8.48 4.16
C ASN A 177 -13.85 9.14 5.54
N ALA A 178 -12.65 9.18 6.14
CA ALA A 178 -12.39 9.92 7.38
C ALA A 178 -12.67 11.44 7.21
N CYS A 179 -12.32 12.01 6.05
CA CYS A 179 -12.61 13.41 5.75
C CYS A 179 -14.11 13.66 5.58
N VAL A 180 -14.82 12.77 4.89
CA VAL A 180 -16.29 12.83 4.76
C VAL A 180 -16.96 12.80 6.14
N LEU A 181 -16.49 11.90 7.01
CA LEU A 181 -17.00 11.79 8.39
C LEU A 181 -16.70 13.05 9.20
N ALA A 182 -15.49 13.62 9.09
CA ALA A 182 -15.10 14.86 9.73
C ALA A 182 -16.00 16.03 9.30
N GLU A 183 -16.24 16.15 8.00
CA GLU A 183 -17.10 17.19 7.42
C GLU A 183 -18.54 17.07 7.94
N TYR A 184 -19.10 15.84 7.95
CA TYR A 184 -20.42 15.59 8.48
C TYR A 184 -20.55 15.93 9.98
N TYR A 185 -19.55 15.56 10.78
CA TYR A 185 -19.55 15.83 12.21
C TYR A 185 -19.42 17.33 12.53
N LEU A 186 -18.68 18.08 11.70
CA LEU A 186 -18.64 19.54 11.78
C LEU A 186 -20.00 20.17 11.42
N GLN A 187 -20.65 19.72 10.36
CA GLN A 187 -21.98 20.18 9.96
C GLN A 187 -23.04 19.93 11.04
N LYS A 188 -22.95 18.80 11.73
CA LYS A 188 -23.84 18.43 12.86
C LYS A 188 -23.44 19.12 14.17
N ASN A 189 -22.29 19.78 14.23
CA ASN A 189 -21.75 20.39 15.45
C ASN A 189 -21.75 19.43 16.66
N CYS A 190 -21.42 18.15 16.41
CA CYS A 190 -21.47 17.10 17.46
C CYS A 190 -20.24 17.09 18.38
N GLY A 191 -19.20 17.87 18.07
CA GLY A 191 -17.99 18.01 18.89
C GLY A 191 -17.06 16.79 18.85
N ILE A 192 -17.20 15.90 17.86
CA ILE A 192 -16.35 14.74 17.65
C ILE A 192 -15.36 15.03 16.52
N GLN A 193 -14.06 14.85 16.80
CA GLN A 193 -12.97 15.05 15.83
C GLN A 193 -12.71 13.77 15.08
N VAL A 194 -12.19 13.87 13.83
CA VAL A 194 -11.73 12.72 13.04
C VAL A 194 -10.35 13.00 12.50
N ILE A 195 -9.40 12.09 12.80
CA ILE A 195 -8.01 12.15 12.35
C ILE A 195 -7.69 10.88 11.57
N GLY A 196 -7.03 11.04 10.41
CA GLY A 196 -6.53 9.93 9.60
C GLY A 196 -5.08 9.60 9.89
N CYS A 197 -4.67 8.35 9.59
CA CYS A 197 -3.26 7.94 9.54
C CYS A 197 -2.98 7.25 8.21
N PRO A 198 -1.87 7.58 7.52
CA PRO A 198 -1.57 7.07 6.18
C PRO A 198 -1.05 5.63 6.23
N LYS A 199 -1.87 4.68 5.82
CA LYS A 199 -1.57 3.25 5.80
C LYS A 199 -1.71 2.69 4.39
N THR A 200 -0.63 2.19 3.81
CA THR A 200 -0.65 1.21 2.72
C THR A 200 0.74 0.62 2.53
N ASN A 201 0.81 -0.69 2.38
CA ASN A 201 2.05 -1.34 2.00
C ASN A 201 2.35 -1.21 0.50
N ASP A 202 1.40 -0.75 -0.32
CA ASP A 202 1.56 -0.62 -1.76
C ASP A 202 2.39 0.62 -2.17
N GLY A 203 2.57 1.59 -1.26
CA GLY A 203 3.36 2.80 -1.51
C GLY A 203 2.65 3.87 -2.35
N ASP A 204 1.36 3.68 -2.67
CA ASP A 204 0.58 4.56 -3.54
C ASP A 204 -0.09 5.74 -2.81
N LEU A 205 -0.07 5.77 -1.48
CA LEU A 205 -0.45 6.94 -0.67
C LEU A 205 0.81 7.75 -0.35
N LYS A 206 1.23 8.56 -1.30
CA LYS A 206 2.45 9.35 -1.28
C LYS A 206 2.24 10.67 -2.03
N ASN A 207 2.79 11.75 -1.50
CA ASN A 207 2.80 13.08 -2.13
C ASN A 207 3.89 13.95 -1.49
N GLU A 208 3.89 15.26 -1.77
CA GLU A 208 4.86 16.19 -1.20
C GLU A 208 4.84 16.27 0.35
N MET A 209 3.70 15.94 0.97
CA MET A 209 3.51 15.97 2.42
C MET A 209 3.70 14.58 3.05
N ILE A 210 3.21 13.54 2.41
CA ILE A 210 3.36 12.16 2.84
C ILE A 210 4.50 11.53 2.05
N GLU A 211 5.70 11.51 2.62
CA GLU A 211 6.92 10.99 1.95
C GLU A 211 6.84 9.48 1.71
N THR A 212 6.21 8.75 2.62
CA THR A 212 5.86 7.33 2.48
C THR A 212 4.68 7.00 3.40
N SER A 213 3.90 6.00 3.04
CA SER A 213 2.89 5.41 3.93
C SER A 213 3.51 4.27 4.74
N PHE A 214 3.04 4.06 5.96
CA PHE A 214 3.59 3.00 6.78
C PHE A 214 3.23 1.60 6.26
N GLY A 215 4.11 0.65 6.52
CA GLY A 215 4.03 -0.73 6.08
C GLY A 215 4.76 -1.00 4.77
N PHE A 216 5.01 0.02 3.95
CA PHE A 216 5.75 -0.10 2.70
C PHE A 216 7.19 -0.54 2.93
N ASP A 217 7.89 0.09 3.88
CA ASP A 217 9.28 -0.24 4.22
C ASP A 217 9.43 -1.71 4.63
N THR A 218 8.61 -2.15 5.58
CA THR A 218 8.66 -3.54 6.06
C THR A 218 8.30 -4.55 4.97
N ALA A 219 7.24 -4.29 4.20
CA ALA A 219 6.83 -5.17 3.13
C ALA A 219 7.94 -5.32 2.07
N CYS A 220 8.52 -4.21 1.63
CA CYS A 220 9.61 -4.23 0.64
C CYS A 220 10.86 -4.93 1.15
N LYS A 221 11.26 -4.71 2.40
CA LYS A 221 12.40 -5.42 3.03
C LYS A 221 12.14 -6.91 3.13
N THR A 222 10.93 -7.31 3.50
CA THR A 222 10.53 -8.74 3.55
C THR A 222 10.64 -9.37 2.16
N PHE A 223 10.10 -8.73 1.14
CA PHE A 223 10.14 -9.26 -0.23
C PHE A 223 11.57 -9.24 -0.79
N ALA A 224 12.34 -8.19 -0.55
CA ALA A 224 13.72 -8.11 -1.02
C ALA A 224 14.61 -9.20 -0.39
N GLU A 225 14.40 -9.54 0.88
CA GLU A 225 15.07 -10.68 1.51
C GLU A 225 14.72 -11.99 0.81
N LEU A 226 13.44 -12.26 0.56
CA LEU A 226 12.98 -13.47 -0.12
C LEU A 226 13.53 -13.54 -1.55
N ILE A 227 13.54 -12.43 -2.29
CA ILE A 227 14.11 -12.33 -3.63
C ILE A 227 15.62 -12.63 -3.58
N GLY A 228 16.35 -12.03 -2.65
CA GLY A 228 17.78 -12.27 -2.47
C GLY A 228 18.11 -13.73 -2.18
N ASN A 229 17.30 -14.41 -1.35
CA ASN A 229 17.44 -15.84 -1.08
C ASN A 229 17.26 -16.67 -2.36
N ILE A 230 16.21 -16.38 -3.14
CA ILE A 230 15.94 -17.04 -4.42
C ILE A 230 17.07 -16.79 -5.42
N GLN A 231 17.60 -15.57 -5.51
CA GLN A 231 18.73 -15.25 -6.38
C GLN A 231 19.98 -16.05 -6.01
N ARG A 232 20.26 -16.19 -4.72
CA ARG A 232 21.40 -17.00 -4.23
C ARG A 232 21.21 -18.48 -4.57
N ASP A 233 20.01 -19.02 -4.39
CA ASP A 233 19.71 -20.41 -4.76
C ASP A 233 19.85 -20.62 -6.27
N ALA A 234 19.22 -19.78 -7.09
CA ALA A 234 19.31 -19.85 -8.55
C ALA A 234 20.77 -19.77 -9.04
N ASN A 235 21.56 -18.86 -8.48
CA ASN A 235 22.97 -18.73 -8.82
C ASN A 235 23.83 -19.93 -8.35
N SER A 236 23.49 -20.52 -7.21
CA SER A 236 24.18 -21.69 -6.69
C SER A 236 23.84 -22.95 -7.50
N ALA A 237 22.58 -23.15 -7.82
CA ALA A 237 22.08 -24.31 -8.56
C ALA A 237 22.28 -24.19 -10.09
N LYS A 238 22.56 -22.98 -10.60
CA LYS A 238 22.69 -22.64 -12.05
C LYS A 238 21.48 -23.07 -12.88
N LYS A 239 20.27 -22.96 -12.31
CA LYS A 239 19.02 -23.37 -12.96
C LYS A 239 17.82 -22.59 -12.44
N TYR A 240 16.74 -22.62 -13.21
CA TYR A 240 15.44 -22.02 -13.05
C TYR A 240 15.41 -20.50 -13.27
N TRP A 241 14.39 -20.10 -13.99
CA TRP A 241 13.93 -18.73 -14.08
C TRP A 241 12.78 -18.53 -13.08
N HIS A 242 12.96 -17.61 -12.14
CA HIS A 242 11.97 -17.31 -11.11
C HIS A 242 11.16 -16.11 -11.53
N PHE A 243 9.89 -16.32 -11.80
CA PHE A 243 8.91 -15.27 -12.09
C PHE A 243 8.22 -14.90 -10.78
N ILE A 244 8.52 -13.72 -10.27
CA ILE A 244 8.12 -13.29 -8.93
C ILE A 244 7.13 -12.14 -9.08
N ARG A 245 5.84 -12.43 -8.86
CA ARG A 245 4.79 -11.44 -8.79
C ARG A 245 4.80 -10.82 -7.40
N LEU A 246 4.84 -9.48 -7.36
CA LEU A 246 4.88 -8.68 -6.14
C LEU A 246 3.55 -7.95 -5.96
N MET A 247 3.03 -7.94 -4.73
CA MET A 247 1.86 -7.17 -4.34
C MET A 247 1.98 -5.71 -4.77
N GLY A 248 0.84 -5.05 -4.93
CA GLY A 248 0.75 -3.67 -5.40
C GLY A 248 -0.04 -3.58 -6.70
N ARG A 249 -1.39 -3.49 -6.56
CA ARG A 249 -2.29 -3.52 -7.72
C ARG A 249 -2.29 -2.20 -8.50
N SER A 250 -2.23 -1.08 -7.78
CA SER A 250 -2.46 0.24 -8.38
C SER A 250 -1.20 0.93 -8.90
N ALA A 251 -0.02 0.47 -8.50
CA ALA A 251 1.27 1.06 -8.88
C ALA A 251 2.41 0.07 -8.65
N SER A 252 3.56 0.32 -9.26
CA SER A 252 4.73 -0.58 -9.23
C SER A 252 5.78 -0.21 -8.18
N HIS A 253 5.41 0.55 -7.13
CA HIS A 253 6.39 1.02 -6.12
C HIS A 253 7.12 -0.13 -5.42
N ILE A 254 6.41 -1.20 -5.04
CA ILE A 254 7.03 -2.38 -4.40
C ILE A 254 8.03 -3.06 -5.35
N ALA A 255 7.64 -3.25 -6.62
CA ALA A 255 8.53 -3.87 -7.60
C ALA A 255 9.79 -3.02 -7.83
N LEU A 256 9.63 -1.71 -7.93
CA LEU A 256 10.75 -0.76 -8.07
C LEU A 256 11.68 -0.82 -6.85
N GLU A 257 11.13 -0.72 -5.63
CA GLU A 257 11.94 -0.76 -4.40
C GLU A 257 12.69 -2.09 -4.27
N CYS A 258 12.01 -3.22 -4.49
CA CYS A 258 12.65 -4.53 -4.44
C CYS A 258 13.74 -4.69 -5.52
N ALA A 259 13.54 -4.11 -6.70
CA ALA A 259 14.57 -4.12 -7.74
C ALA A 259 15.79 -3.29 -7.36
N LEU A 260 15.60 -2.13 -6.74
CA LEU A 260 16.70 -1.29 -6.26
C LEU A 260 17.52 -1.98 -5.17
N GLN A 261 16.89 -2.81 -4.34
CA GLN A 261 17.55 -3.54 -3.28
C GLN A 261 18.22 -4.84 -3.76
N ALA A 262 17.54 -5.62 -4.62
CA ALA A 262 17.96 -6.98 -4.98
C ALA A 262 18.62 -7.10 -6.36
N GLN A 263 18.49 -6.11 -7.24
CA GLN A 263 19.07 -6.08 -8.59
C GLN A 263 18.73 -7.34 -9.42
N PRO A 264 17.45 -7.61 -9.71
CA PRO A 264 17.01 -8.77 -10.49
C PRO A 264 17.43 -8.63 -11.96
N ASN A 265 17.43 -9.73 -12.70
CA ASN A 265 17.75 -9.69 -14.13
C ASN A 265 16.71 -8.94 -14.97
N VAL A 266 15.45 -8.98 -14.57
CA VAL A 266 14.35 -8.21 -15.17
C VAL A 266 13.47 -7.66 -14.06
N CYS A 267 13.10 -6.38 -14.17
CA CYS A 267 12.02 -5.78 -13.39
C CYS A 267 11.07 -5.06 -14.34
N LEU A 268 9.83 -5.48 -14.36
CA LEU A 268 8.78 -4.80 -15.11
C LEU A 268 8.20 -3.67 -14.25
N ILE A 269 7.95 -2.53 -14.87
CA ILE A 269 7.29 -1.38 -14.25
C ILE A 269 6.04 -1.08 -15.05
N SER A 270 4.88 -1.22 -14.42
CA SER A 270 3.58 -1.11 -15.08
C SER A 270 3.39 0.25 -15.76
N GLU A 271 3.81 1.32 -15.09
CA GLU A 271 3.73 2.70 -15.57
C GLU A 271 4.60 2.91 -16.82
N GLU A 272 5.75 2.26 -16.92
CA GLU A 272 6.59 2.28 -18.13
C GLU A 272 5.92 1.55 -19.29
N VAL A 273 5.29 0.41 -19.03
CA VAL A 273 4.54 -0.37 -20.02
C VAL A 273 3.40 0.47 -20.59
N GLU A 274 2.65 1.17 -19.75
CA GLU A 274 1.58 2.07 -20.17
C GLU A 274 2.10 3.27 -20.96
N ALA A 275 3.11 3.97 -20.45
CA ALA A 275 3.67 5.16 -21.08
C ALA A 275 4.23 4.89 -22.48
N ASN A 276 4.80 3.70 -22.68
CA ASN A 276 5.31 3.25 -23.97
C ASN A 276 4.24 2.54 -24.83
N ASN A 277 3.00 2.48 -24.39
CA ASN A 277 1.88 1.81 -25.06
C ASN A 277 2.22 0.36 -25.48
N MET A 278 2.92 -0.37 -24.61
CA MET A 278 3.42 -1.70 -24.93
C MET A 278 2.29 -2.73 -24.98
N THR A 279 2.40 -3.62 -25.95
CA THR A 279 1.56 -4.81 -26.05
C THR A 279 2.07 -5.92 -25.13
N LEU A 280 1.21 -6.89 -24.81
CA LEU A 280 1.60 -8.06 -24.03
C LEU A 280 2.77 -8.83 -24.68
N ASN A 281 2.81 -8.89 -26.03
CA ASN A 281 3.92 -9.53 -26.74
C ASN A 281 5.24 -8.76 -26.58
N GLU A 282 5.22 -7.44 -26.60
CA GLU A 282 6.43 -6.62 -26.37
C GLU A 282 6.97 -6.78 -24.94
N VAL A 283 6.08 -6.87 -23.95
CA VAL A 283 6.47 -7.21 -22.57
C VAL A 283 7.15 -8.58 -22.52
N VAL A 284 6.62 -9.57 -23.23
CA VAL A 284 7.21 -10.91 -23.33
C VAL A 284 8.58 -10.86 -24.02
N GLU A 285 8.73 -10.08 -25.11
CA GLU A 285 10.02 -9.95 -25.81
C GLU A 285 11.10 -9.33 -24.90
N GLN A 286 10.80 -8.34 -24.07
CA GLN A 286 11.77 -7.80 -23.08
C GLN A 286 12.34 -8.90 -22.19
N ILE A 287 11.48 -9.82 -21.72
CA ILE A 287 11.91 -10.95 -20.88
C ILE A 287 12.74 -11.94 -21.71
N VAL A 288 12.28 -12.26 -22.90
CA VAL A 288 12.92 -13.24 -23.79
C VAL A 288 14.32 -12.79 -24.21
N GLU A 289 14.52 -11.52 -24.51
CA GLU A 289 15.82 -10.94 -24.87
C GLU A 289 16.87 -11.21 -23.77
N VAL A 290 16.51 -10.97 -22.51
CA VAL A 290 17.41 -11.23 -21.36
C VAL A 290 17.66 -12.73 -21.20
N ILE A 291 16.62 -13.58 -21.33
CA ILE A 291 16.76 -15.03 -21.23
C ILE A 291 17.70 -15.56 -22.33
N VAL A 292 17.54 -15.08 -23.57
CA VAL A 292 18.39 -15.51 -24.71
C VAL A 292 19.84 -15.04 -24.51
N ALA A 293 20.05 -13.78 -24.10
CA ALA A 293 21.38 -13.24 -23.84
C ALA A 293 22.12 -14.05 -22.76
N ARG A 294 21.46 -14.34 -21.65
CA ARG A 294 22.01 -15.14 -20.57
C ARG A 294 22.28 -16.59 -21.00
N ALA A 295 21.36 -17.19 -21.76
CA ALA A 295 21.55 -18.55 -22.29
C ALA A 295 22.76 -18.64 -23.23
N ASN A 296 23.04 -17.62 -24.04
CA ASN A 296 24.22 -17.55 -24.89
C ASN A 296 25.54 -17.50 -24.09
N ALA A 297 25.49 -16.97 -22.87
CA ALA A 297 26.61 -17.02 -21.91
C ALA A 297 26.60 -18.31 -21.04
N GLY A 298 25.74 -19.28 -21.32
CA GLY A 298 25.63 -20.54 -20.56
C GLY A 298 24.82 -20.44 -19.27
N LEU A 299 24.14 -19.31 -19.00
CA LEU A 299 23.40 -19.02 -17.79
C LEU A 299 21.89 -19.17 -18.03
N ASN A 300 21.36 -20.37 -17.71
CA ASN A 300 19.94 -20.71 -17.92
C ASN A 300 19.11 -20.49 -16.64
N PHE A 301 19.34 -19.41 -15.93
CA PHE A 301 18.66 -19.07 -14.69
C PHE A 301 18.59 -17.55 -14.51
N GLY A 302 17.67 -17.10 -13.67
CA GLY A 302 17.52 -15.69 -13.36
C GLY A 302 16.25 -15.38 -12.58
N THR A 303 16.05 -14.10 -12.27
CA THR A 303 14.87 -13.59 -11.56
C THR A 303 14.21 -12.47 -12.33
N ILE A 304 12.89 -12.49 -12.33
CA ILE A 304 12.02 -11.54 -13.04
C ILE A 304 10.99 -11.04 -12.02
N LEU A 305 10.99 -9.74 -11.75
CA LEU A 305 10.00 -9.11 -10.88
C LEU A 305 8.84 -8.57 -11.71
N ILE A 306 7.63 -8.85 -11.27
CA ILE A 306 6.39 -8.57 -11.98
C ILE A 306 5.44 -7.86 -11.02
N PRO A 307 5.03 -6.60 -11.29
CA PRO A 307 3.98 -5.94 -10.51
C PRO A 307 2.65 -6.70 -10.63
N GLU A 308 1.91 -6.84 -9.54
CA GLU A 308 0.60 -7.51 -9.52
C GLU A 308 -0.39 -6.88 -10.51
N GLY A 309 -0.38 -5.55 -10.63
CA GLY A 309 -1.30 -4.80 -11.49
C GLY A 309 -0.90 -4.74 -12.95
N LEU A 310 0.22 -5.31 -13.38
CA LEU A 310 0.78 -5.16 -14.74
C LEU A 310 -0.25 -5.32 -15.85
N ILE A 311 -1.15 -6.30 -15.71
CA ILE A 311 -2.14 -6.63 -16.75
C ILE A 311 -3.11 -5.47 -17.04
N GLU A 312 -3.42 -4.63 -16.05
CA GLU A 312 -4.28 -3.46 -16.21
C GLU A 312 -3.56 -2.26 -16.85
N PHE A 313 -2.23 -2.27 -16.87
CA PHE A 313 -1.41 -1.22 -17.49
C PHE A 313 -1.05 -1.51 -18.95
N ILE A 314 -1.36 -2.71 -19.45
CA ILE A 314 -1.26 -3.04 -20.88
C ILE A 314 -2.54 -2.53 -21.55
N PRO A 315 -2.48 -1.52 -22.47
CA PRO A 315 -3.69 -0.84 -22.95
C PRO A 315 -4.74 -1.76 -23.56
N ALA A 316 -4.32 -2.73 -24.37
CA ALA A 316 -5.25 -3.69 -24.97
C ALA A 316 -5.88 -4.64 -23.95
N MET A 317 -5.15 -5.03 -22.91
CA MET A 317 -5.69 -5.84 -21.80
C MET A 317 -6.68 -5.04 -20.95
N ARG A 318 -6.41 -3.76 -20.71
CA ARG A 318 -7.34 -2.86 -20.01
C ARG A 318 -8.69 -2.76 -20.74
N VAL A 319 -8.66 -2.59 -22.05
CA VAL A 319 -9.89 -2.56 -22.87
C VAL A 319 -10.64 -3.88 -22.75
N LEU A 320 -9.95 -5.01 -22.90
CA LEU A 320 -10.56 -6.34 -22.74
C LEU A 320 -11.18 -6.51 -21.34
N ILE A 321 -10.47 -6.13 -20.28
CA ILE A 321 -10.96 -6.22 -18.89
C ILE A 321 -12.21 -5.35 -18.71
N GLN A 322 -12.23 -4.14 -19.28
CA GLN A 322 -13.39 -3.25 -19.21
C GLN A 322 -14.60 -3.86 -19.94
N GLU A 323 -14.42 -4.37 -21.17
CA GLU A 323 -15.50 -5.05 -21.91
C GLU A 323 -16.04 -6.26 -21.14
N LEU A 324 -15.16 -7.03 -20.47
CA LEU A 324 -15.57 -8.16 -19.64
C LEU A 324 -16.32 -7.69 -18.38
N ASN A 325 -15.90 -6.61 -17.75
CA ASN A 325 -16.59 -6.05 -16.59
C ASN A 325 -18.01 -5.59 -16.96
N ASP A 326 -18.13 -4.83 -18.06
CA ASP A 326 -19.41 -4.32 -18.54
C ASP A 326 -20.35 -5.47 -18.98
N MET A 327 -19.81 -6.52 -19.60
CA MET A 327 -20.57 -7.69 -20.06
C MET A 327 -21.02 -8.59 -18.93
N LEU A 328 -20.19 -8.83 -17.93
CA LEU A 328 -20.39 -9.87 -16.90
C LEU A 328 -20.97 -9.32 -15.60
N ALA A 329 -21.09 -7.99 -15.44
CA ALA A 329 -21.77 -7.40 -14.31
C ALA A 329 -23.26 -7.82 -14.30
N GLU A 330 -23.66 -8.55 -13.25
CA GLU A 330 -25.06 -9.01 -13.05
C GLU A 330 -25.65 -9.80 -14.25
N ASN A 331 -24.82 -10.56 -14.99
CA ASN A 331 -25.24 -11.30 -16.19
C ASN A 331 -25.74 -12.70 -15.83
N GLU A 332 -27.08 -12.83 -15.67
CA GLU A 332 -27.75 -14.10 -15.37
C GLU A 332 -27.56 -15.14 -16.49
N GLU A 333 -27.54 -14.72 -17.78
CA GLU A 333 -27.34 -15.62 -18.92
C GLU A 333 -25.97 -16.30 -18.85
N PHE A 334 -24.90 -15.53 -18.54
CA PHE A 334 -23.57 -16.07 -18.36
C PHE A 334 -23.47 -16.98 -17.14
N ALA A 335 -24.10 -16.61 -16.03
CA ALA A 335 -24.11 -17.39 -14.80
C ALA A 335 -24.78 -18.76 -14.99
N ALA A 336 -25.81 -18.85 -15.83
CA ALA A 336 -26.53 -20.08 -16.12
C ALA A 336 -25.79 -21.04 -17.07
N LEU A 337 -24.67 -20.61 -17.71
CA LEU A 337 -23.90 -21.46 -18.60
C LEU A 337 -23.10 -22.51 -17.82
N GLU A 338 -23.23 -23.78 -18.23
CA GLU A 338 -22.45 -24.88 -17.67
C GLU A 338 -21.21 -25.16 -18.52
N GLY A 339 -20.07 -25.30 -17.84
CA GLY A 339 -18.79 -25.65 -18.45
C GLY A 339 -17.99 -24.46 -19.00
N ASP A 340 -16.67 -24.58 -18.93
CA ASP A 340 -15.71 -23.54 -19.32
C ASP A 340 -15.75 -23.21 -20.81
N ASP A 341 -15.99 -24.20 -21.67
CA ASP A 341 -16.02 -24.00 -23.13
C ASP A 341 -17.28 -23.20 -23.54
N ALA A 342 -18.44 -23.47 -22.94
CA ALA A 342 -19.66 -22.70 -23.21
C ALA A 342 -19.49 -21.23 -22.78
N LYS A 343 -18.95 -21.00 -21.60
CA LYS A 343 -18.62 -19.66 -21.09
C LYS A 343 -17.63 -18.93 -21.99
N ARG A 344 -16.62 -19.64 -22.46
CA ARG A 344 -15.60 -19.07 -23.37
C ARG A 344 -16.19 -18.66 -24.72
N GLU A 345 -17.05 -19.48 -25.30
CA GLU A 345 -17.70 -19.15 -26.59
C GLU A 345 -18.69 -17.98 -26.41
N TYR A 346 -19.43 -17.93 -25.31
CA TYR A 346 -20.28 -16.80 -24.99
C TYR A 346 -19.50 -15.49 -24.95
N VAL A 347 -18.41 -15.45 -24.19
CA VAL A 347 -17.54 -14.28 -24.09
C VAL A 347 -17.04 -13.84 -25.47
N LYS A 348 -16.52 -14.76 -26.28
CA LYS A 348 -16.05 -14.45 -27.64
C LYS A 348 -17.12 -13.85 -28.54
N SER A 349 -18.38 -14.27 -28.36
CA SER A 349 -19.51 -13.79 -29.18
C SER A 349 -19.91 -12.35 -28.88
N LYS A 350 -19.51 -11.82 -27.71
CA LYS A 350 -19.92 -10.49 -27.20
C LYS A 350 -18.78 -9.45 -27.25
N LEU A 351 -17.52 -9.89 -27.31
CA LEU A 351 -16.36 -9.00 -27.37
C LEU A 351 -16.24 -8.30 -28.72
N THR A 352 -15.64 -7.11 -28.72
CA THR A 352 -15.19 -6.47 -29.96
C THR A 352 -14.15 -7.34 -30.67
N PRO A 353 -13.96 -7.21 -32.00
CA PRO A 353 -13.00 -8.04 -32.74
C PRO A 353 -11.60 -8.03 -32.16
N ALA A 354 -11.08 -6.85 -31.80
CA ALA A 354 -9.73 -6.71 -31.22
C ALA A 354 -9.61 -7.41 -29.86
N SER A 355 -10.57 -7.20 -28.96
CA SER A 355 -10.62 -7.87 -27.65
C SER A 355 -10.84 -9.37 -27.79
N CYS A 356 -11.62 -9.82 -28.76
CA CYS A 356 -11.83 -11.24 -29.04
C CYS A 356 -10.53 -11.92 -29.51
N ASP A 357 -9.77 -11.29 -30.39
CA ASP A 357 -8.49 -11.82 -30.87
C ASP A 357 -7.46 -11.89 -29.72
N LEU A 358 -7.39 -10.86 -28.89
CA LEU A 358 -6.55 -10.86 -27.71
C LEU A 358 -6.98 -11.98 -26.74
N TYR A 359 -8.28 -12.08 -26.43
CA TYR A 359 -8.82 -13.11 -25.52
C TYR A 359 -8.54 -14.54 -26.03
N ARG A 360 -8.61 -14.76 -27.35
CA ARG A 360 -8.24 -16.05 -28.00
C ARG A 360 -6.76 -16.38 -27.84
N SER A 361 -5.89 -15.37 -27.87
CA SER A 361 -4.44 -15.53 -27.76
C SER A 361 -3.97 -15.91 -26.37
N LEU A 362 -4.78 -15.59 -25.33
CA LEU A 362 -4.47 -15.87 -23.93
C LEU A 362 -4.51 -17.38 -23.64
N PRO A 363 -3.63 -17.86 -22.72
CA PRO A 363 -3.73 -19.19 -22.16
C PRO A 363 -5.13 -19.46 -21.57
N LYS A 364 -5.63 -20.70 -21.72
CA LYS A 364 -7.00 -21.03 -21.30
C LYS A 364 -7.26 -20.76 -19.81
N GLY A 365 -6.26 -21.03 -18.95
CA GLY A 365 -6.35 -20.76 -17.51
C GLY A 365 -6.55 -19.28 -17.20
N ILE A 366 -5.78 -18.42 -17.86
CA ILE A 366 -5.87 -16.96 -17.69
C ILE A 366 -7.19 -16.42 -18.25
N ALA A 367 -7.59 -16.85 -19.45
CA ALA A 367 -8.88 -16.48 -20.03
C ALA A 367 -10.05 -16.85 -19.10
N LYS A 368 -9.95 -17.99 -18.40
CA LYS A 368 -10.91 -18.40 -17.36
C LYS A 368 -10.87 -17.47 -16.15
N GLN A 369 -9.68 -17.16 -15.63
CA GLN A 369 -9.53 -16.26 -14.46
C GLN A 369 -10.13 -14.88 -14.72
N LEU A 370 -10.04 -14.35 -15.95
CA LEU A 370 -10.68 -13.09 -16.34
C LEU A 370 -12.21 -13.13 -16.29
N THR A 371 -12.81 -14.31 -16.26
CA THR A 371 -14.26 -14.51 -16.21
C THR A 371 -14.75 -15.07 -14.87
N LEU A 372 -13.87 -15.20 -13.87
CA LEU A 372 -14.22 -15.62 -12.51
C LEU A 372 -15.03 -14.55 -11.76
N ASP A 373 -15.33 -14.85 -10.51
CA ASP A 373 -16.11 -14.01 -9.61
C ASP A 373 -15.64 -12.54 -9.63
N ARG A 374 -16.62 -11.66 -9.57
CA ARG A 374 -16.43 -10.21 -9.52
C ARG A 374 -16.41 -9.74 -8.08
N ASP A 375 -15.76 -8.62 -7.85
CA ASP A 375 -15.91 -7.90 -6.60
C ASP A 375 -17.37 -7.39 -6.44
N PRO A 376 -17.78 -6.93 -5.26
CA PRO A 376 -19.12 -6.36 -5.06
C PRO A 376 -19.48 -5.19 -5.98
N HIS A 377 -18.50 -4.70 -6.74
CA HIS A 377 -18.63 -3.58 -7.67
C HIS A 377 -18.69 -4.03 -9.14
N GLY A 378 -18.69 -5.34 -9.40
CA GLY A 378 -18.73 -5.91 -10.75
C GLY A 378 -17.38 -5.98 -11.48
N ASN A 379 -16.27 -5.62 -10.84
CA ASN A 379 -14.95 -5.64 -11.46
C ASN A 379 -14.26 -6.99 -11.29
N VAL A 380 -13.46 -7.39 -12.27
CA VAL A 380 -12.58 -8.54 -12.13
C VAL A 380 -11.61 -8.36 -10.96
N MET A 381 -11.45 -9.40 -10.18
CA MET A 381 -10.49 -9.40 -9.08
C MET A 381 -9.07 -9.61 -9.62
N VAL A 382 -8.43 -8.53 -10.11
CA VAL A 382 -7.11 -8.56 -10.76
C VAL A 382 -6.04 -9.27 -9.91
N SER A 383 -6.12 -9.13 -8.59
CA SER A 383 -5.22 -9.84 -7.66
C SER A 383 -5.28 -11.37 -7.75
N GLN A 384 -6.36 -11.93 -8.29
CA GLN A 384 -6.51 -13.37 -8.52
C GLN A 384 -5.95 -13.83 -9.87
N ILE A 385 -5.61 -12.88 -10.77
CA ILE A 385 -5.03 -13.23 -12.06
C ILE A 385 -3.55 -13.56 -11.87
N GLU A 386 -3.18 -14.79 -12.22
CA GLU A 386 -1.82 -15.28 -12.11
C GLU A 386 -0.95 -14.76 -13.28
N THR A 387 -0.69 -13.45 -13.28
CA THR A 387 0.07 -12.76 -14.35
C THR A 387 1.46 -13.37 -14.55
N GLU A 388 2.10 -13.86 -13.50
CA GLU A 388 3.38 -14.56 -13.59
C GLU A 388 3.28 -15.87 -14.39
N LYS A 389 2.18 -16.61 -14.27
CA LYS A 389 1.95 -17.84 -15.06
C LYS A 389 1.63 -17.49 -16.52
N LEU A 390 0.84 -16.45 -16.76
CA LEU A 390 0.61 -15.93 -18.11
C LEU A 390 1.94 -15.65 -18.83
N LEU A 391 2.84 -14.91 -18.19
CA LEU A 391 4.13 -14.57 -18.76
C LEU A 391 5.01 -15.80 -18.97
N ILE A 392 5.03 -16.75 -18.03
CA ILE A 392 5.78 -18.03 -18.18
C ILE A 392 5.31 -18.78 -19.43
N GLU A 393 4.00 -18.97 -19.61
CA GLU A 393 3.47 -19.70 -20.77
C GLU A 393 3.79 -19.00 -22.10
N MET A 394 3.66 -17.66 -22.13
CA MET A 394 3.98 -16.90 -23.33
C MET A 394 5.47 -16.90 -23.67
N VAL A 395 6.33 -16.71 -22.67
CA VAL A 395 7.79 -16.80 -22.81
C VAL A 395 8.19 -18.19 -23.29
N GLN A 396 7.64 -19.25 -22.70
CA GLN A 396 7.91 -20.62 -23.12
C GLN A 396 7.54 -20.87 -24.57
N LYS A 397 6.35 -20.40 -25.01
CA LYS A 397 5.90 -20.48 -26.39
C LYS A 397 6.86 -19.73 -27.33
N ARG A 398 7.27 -18.52 -26.95
CA ARG A 398 8.19 -17.71 -27.76
C ARG A 398 9.57 -18.32 -27.87
N LEU A 399 10.13 -18.83 -26.77
CA LEU A 399 11.42 -19.54 -26.77
C LEU A 399 11.38 -20.84 -27.61
N ALA A 400 10.24 -21.55 -27.63
CA ALA A 400 10.06 -22.70 -28.50
C ALA A 400 10.11 -22.30 -30.00
N GLN A 401 9.52 -21.18 -30.39
CA GLN A 401 9.63 -20.62 -31.74
C GLN A 401 11.08 -20.27 -32.11
N LEU A 402 11.79 -19.59 -31.21
CA LEU A 402 13.19 -19.24 -31.41
C LEU A 402 14.10 -20.47 -31.49
N LYS A 403 13.77 -21.50 -30.73
CA LYS A 403 14.49 -22.79 -30.80
C LYS A 403 14.27 -23.50 -32.12
N ALA A 404 13.04 -23.51 -32.63
CA ALA A 404 12.72 -24.05 -33.95
C ALA A 404 13.43 -23.28 -35.08
N ALA A 405 13.58 -21.96 -34.94
CA ALA A 405 14.33 -21.10 -35.86
C ALA A 405 15.86 -21.21 -35.70
N GLY A 406 16.36 -21.97 -34.71
CA GLY A 406 17.81 -22.15 -34.47
C GLY A 406 18.50 -20.98 -33.75
N THR A 407 17.75 -19.96 -33.32
CA THR A 407 18.27 -18.74 -32.67
C THR A 407 18.36 -18.83 -31.14
N TYR A 408 17.68 -19.81 -30.52
CA TYR A 408 17.77 -20.11 -29.08
C TYR A 408 18.26 -21.54 -28.85
N LYS A 409 19.36 -21.70 -28.13
CA LYS A 409 19.96 -23.01 -27.80
C LYS A 409 19.95 -23.34 -26.31
N GLY A 410 19.39 -22.44 -25.48
CA GLY A 410 19.36 -22.59 -24.04
C GLY A 410 18.36 -23.64 -23.56
N LYS A 411 18.32 -23.77 -22.24
CA LYS A 411 17.32 -24.53 -21.49
C LYS A 411 16.44 -23.55 -20.72
N PHE A 412 15.14 -23.76 -20.76
CA PHE A 412 14.19 -22.95 -20.02
C PHE A 412 13.37 -23.83 -19.07
N ALA A 413 13.44 -23.52 -17.81
CA ALA A 413 12.57 -24.07 -16.78
C ALA A 413 12.22 -22.92 -15.83
N ALA A 414 10.95 -22.72 -15.54
CA ALA A 414 10.46 -21.59 -14.76
C ALA A 414 9.76 -22.06 -13.48
N LEU A 415 9.88 -21.24 -12.44
CA LEU A 415 9.14 -21.33 -11.20
C LEU A 415 8.41 -20.00 -10.97
N ASN A 416 7.17 -20.08 -10.53
CA ASN A 416 6.37 -18.90 -10.19
C ASN A 416 6.30 -18.69 -8.69
N HIS A 417 6.27 -17.41 -8.28
CA HIS A 417 6.09 -16.99 -6.90
C HIS A 417 5.11 -15.82 -6.86
N PHE A 418 4.39 -15.71 -5.75
CA PHE A 418 3.63 -14.51 -5.41
C PHE A 418 3.99 -14.08 -3.99
N PHE A 419 4.56 -12.89 -3.85
CA PHE A 419 4.85 -12.28 -2.56
C PHE A 419 3.84 -11.19 -2.26
N GLY A 420 3.11 -11.36 -1.18
CA GLY A 420 2.03 -10.48 -0.79
C GLY A 420 1.72 -10.57 0.69
N TYR A 421 1.11 -11.65 1.11
CA TYR A 421 0.65 -11.81 2.49
C TYR A 421 1.81 -11.91 3.50
N GLU A 422 2.97 -12.38 3.09
CA GLU A 422 4.20 -12.45 3.91
C GLU A 422 4.63 -11.07 4.41
N GLY A 423 4.52 -10.04 3.56
CA GLY A 423 4.85 -8.67 3.91
C GLY A 423 3.77 -7.95 4.69
N ARG A 424 2.49 -8.31 4.48
CA ARG A 424 1.33 -7.61 5.06
C ARG A 424 1.26 -7.64 6.59
N CYS A 425 1.68 -8.73 7.19
CA CYS A 425 1.60 -8.98 8.61
C CYS A 425 2.96 -9.28 9.21
N ALA A 426 4.05 -8.98 8.52
CA ALA A 426 5.38 -9.06 9.06
C ALA A 426 5.51 -8.15 10.29
N MET A 427 6.39 -8.51 11.22
CA MET A 427 6.75 -7.60 12.30
C MET A 427 7.36 -6.35 11.69
N PRO A 428 6.96 -5.14 12.14
CA PRO A 428 7.46 -3.91 11.55
C PRO A 428 8.99 -3.82 11.66
N SER A 429 9.65 -3.36 10.60
CA SER A 429 11.05 -2.94 10.67
C SER A 429 11.22 -1.86 11.75
N ASN A 430 12.45 -1.56 12.15
CA ASN A 430 12.67 -0.48 13.10
C ASN A 430 12.14 0.85 12.55
N PHE A 431 12.32 1.09 11.24
CA PHE A 431 11.80 2.28 10.58
C PHE A 431 10.27 2.38 10.71
N ASP A 432 9.52 1.34 10.32
CA ASP A 432 8.07 1.35 10.45
C ASP A 432 7.60 1.36 11.91
N ALA A 433 8.33 0.72 12.82
CA ALA A 433 8.02 0.78 14.26
C ALA A 433 8.11 2.21 14.79
N ASP A 434 9.18 2.94 14.45
CA ASP A 434 9.41 4.33 14.84
C ASP A 434 8.41 5.28 14.18
N TYR A 435 8.19 5.10 12.87
CA TYR A 435 7.29 5.92 12.08
C TYR A 435 5.83 5.77 12.55
N CYS A 436 5.36 4.53 12.71
CA CYS A 436 4.00 4.26 13.18
C CYS A 436 3.76 4.77 14.61
N TYR A 437 4.72 4.56 15.50
CA TYR A 437 4.64 5.08 16.86
C TYR A 437 4.57 6.61 16.87
N SER A 438 5.36 7.27 16.01
CA SER A 438 5.33 8.72 15.83
C SER A 438 3.99 9.21 15.26
N LEU A 439 3.40 8.49 14.27
CA LEU A 439 2.07 8.81 13.72
C LEU A 439 0.97 8.72 14.79
N GLY A 440 0.99 7.71 15.64
CA GLY A 440 0.04 7.57 16.75
C GLY A 440 0.15 8.73 17.75
N ASN A 441 1.39 9.10 18.12
CA ASN A 441 1.67 10.27 18.96
C ASN A 441 1.17 11.57 18.31
N THR A 442 1.44 11.73 17.02
CA THR A 442 1.00 12.90 16.23
C THR A 442 -0.52 13.02 16.23
N ALA A 443 -1.24 11.91 16.02
CA ALA A 443 -2.70 11.90 16.05
C ALA A 443 -3.25 12.34 17.42
N ALA A 444 -2.66 11.88 18.53
CA ALA A 444 -3.05 12.30 19.89
C ALA A 444 -2.89 13.82 20.08
N HIS A 445 -1.78 14.39 19.59
CA HIS A 445 -1.54 15.83 19.72
C HIS A 445 -2.44 16.68 18.79
N LEU A 446 -2.79 16.18 17.60
CA LEU A 446 -3.81 16.80 16.76
C LEU A 446 -5.18 16.86 17.44
N ILE A 447 -5.56 15.78 18.12
CA ILE A 447 -6.79 15.70 18.92
C ILE A 447 -6.74 16.70 20.08
N ALA A 448 -5.67 16.69 20.86
CA ALA A 448 -5.49 17.63 21.99
C ALA A 448 -5.53 19.10 21.55
N ALA A 449 -5.07 19.40 20.33
CA ALA A 449 -5.13 20.72 19.72
C ALA A 449 -6.50 21.06 19.08
N GLY A 450 -7.53 20.21 19.24
CA GLY A 450 -8.87 20.45 18.70
C GLY A 450 -8.99 20.32 17.18
N LYS A 451 -8.08 19.61 16.52
CA LYS A 451 -8.05 19.51 15.04
C LYS A 451 -8.91 18.35 14.55
N THR A 452 -9.54 18.51 13.37
CA THR A 452 -10.36 17.49 12.69
C THR A 452 -10.22 17.64 11.19
N GLY A 453 -10.41 16.54 10.43
CA GLY A 453 -10.22 16.53 8.97
C GLY A 453 -8.76 16.52 8.53
N TYR A 454 -7.84 16.19 9.44
CA TYR A 454 -6.42 16.08 9.20
C TYR A 454 -5.98 14.62 9.09
N MET A 455 -4.94 14.39 8.32
CA MET A 455 -4.12 13.17 8.37
C MET A 455 -2.87 13.47 9.18
N ALA A 456 -2.50 12.57 10.09
CA ALA A 456 -1.25 12.64 10.83
C ALA A 456 -0.07 12.59 9.86
N LEU A 457 0.91 13.47 10.09
CA LEU A 457 2.06 13.72 9.23
C LEU A 457 3.34 13.56 10.02
N VAL A 458 4.32 12.86 9.43
CA VAL A 458 5.72 12.86 9.88
C VAL A 458 6.61 12.97 8.64
N LYS A 459 7.46 13.99 8.61
CA LYS A 459 8.37 14.33 7.50
C LYS A 459 9.83 14.22 7.89
N ASN A 460 10.71 14.39 6.91
CA ASN A 460 12.15 14.27 7.02
C ASN A 460 12.59 12.85 7.39
N LEU A 461 11.91 11.86 6.83
CA LEU A 461 12.05 10.44 7.20
C LEU A 461 13.41 9.84 6.84
N THR A 462 14.21 10.50 6.00
CA THR A 462 15.60 10.12 5.71
C THR A 462 16.59 10.54 6.79
N LYS A 463 16.16 11.37 7.76
CA LYS A 463 16.95 11.80 8.90
C LYS A 463 16.75 10.87 10.11
N PRO A 464 17.61 10.96 11.15
CA PRO A 464 17.33 10.29 12.42
C PRO A 464 15.96 10.69 12.97
N ALA A 465 15.24 9.75 13.61
CA ALA A 465 13.86 9.97 14.08
C ALA A 465 13.69 11.18 15.02
N ALA A 466 14.73 11.53 15.77
CA ALA A 466 14.72 12.73 16.62
C ALA A 466 14.59 14.05 15.82
N GLU A 467 14.99 14.05 14.55
CA GLU A 467 14.95 15.20 13.64
C GLU A 467 13.71 15.20 12.73
N TRP A 468 12.86 14.19 12.83
CA TRP A 468 11.61 14.16 12.07
C TRP A 468 10.70 15.31 12.50
N VAL A 469 9.84 15.75 11.58
CA VAL A 469 8.86 16.82 11.81
C VAL A 469 7.47 16.19 11.84
N ALA A 470 6.83 16.24 13.00
CA ALA A 470 5.47 15.76 13.19
C ALA A 470 4.45 16.89 12.99
N GLY A 471 3.25 16.55 12.51
CA GLY A 471 2.20 17.54 12.29
C GLY A 471 0.93 16.95 11.69
N GLY A 472 0.21 17.76 10.94
CA GLY A 472 -1.01 17.35 10.26
C GLY A 472 -1.18 18.02 8.90
N VAL A 473 -1.64 17.25 7.92
CA VAL A 473 -2.02 17.74 6.60
C VAL A 473 -3.53 17.63 6.42
N PRO A 474 -4.23 18.68 5.97
CA PRO A 474 -5.66 18.58 5.65
C PRO A 474 -5.88 17.52 4.56
N VAL A 475 -6.79 16.58 4.80
CA VAL A 475 -7.03 15.50 3.84
C VAL A 475 -7.50 16.06 2.49
N THR A 476 -8.27 17.13 2.50
CA THR A 476 -8.74 17.83 1.28
C THR A 476 -7.61 18.34 0.39
N MET A 477 -6.43 18.63 0.95
CA MET A 477 -5.25 19.04 0.17
C MET A 477 -4.79 17.97 -0.82
N MET A 478 -5.04 16.70 -0.51
CA MET A 478 -4.57 15.54 -1.29
C MET A 478 -5.63 15.04 -2.29
N MET A 479 -6.81 15.71 -2.38
CA MET A 479 -7.96 15.22 -3.14
C MET A 479 -8.04 15.77 -4.56
N ASN A 480 -8.67 14.96 -5.42
CA ASN A 480 -9.22 15.32 -6.73
C ASN A 480 -10.57 14.62 -6.92
N MET A 481 -11.26 14.91 -8.02
CA MET A 481 -12.48 14.20 -8.41
C MET A 481 -12.17 13.11 -9.41
N GLU A 482 -12.61 11.88 -9.12
CA GLU A 482 -12.49 10.74 -10.03
C GLU A 482 -13.85 10.13 -10.35
N ARG A 483 -13.99 9.62 -11.57
CA ARG A 483 -15.19 8.88 -11.95
C ARG A 483 -15.11 7.46 -11.39
N ARG A 484 -15.97 7.16 -10.40
CA ARG A 484 -16.11 5.84 -9.80
C ARG A 484 -17.58 5.40 -9.87
N HIS A 485 -17.84 4.21 -10.40
CA HIS A 485 -19.21 3.66 -10.58
C HIS A 485 -20.15 4.66 -11.28
N GLY A 486 -19.66 5.28 -12.36
CA GLY A 486 -20.45 6.23 -13.16
C GLY A 486 -20.68 7.61 -12.54
N LYS A 487 -20.24 7.85 -11.29
CA LYS A 487 -20.37 9.13 -10.57
C LYS A 487 -19.01 9.74 -10.29
N MET A 488 -18.94 11.09 -10.30
CA MET A 488 -17.76 11.79 -9.81
C MET A 488 -17.73 11.74 -8.29
N LYS A 489 -16.62 11.25 -7.73
CA LYS A 489 -16.42 11.14 -6.27
C LYS A 489 -15.09 11.77 -5.88
N PRO A 490 -15.02 12.45 -4.70
CA PRO A 490 -13.76 12.92 -4.17
C PRO A 490 -12.91 11.72 -3.72
N VAL A 491 -11.63 11.75 -4.06
CA VAL A 491 -10.67 10.71 -3.68
C VAL A 491 -9.32 11.34 -3.38
N ILE A 492 -8.53 10.74 -2.50
CA ILE A 492 -7.12 11.06 -2.39
C ILE A 492 -6.42 10.55 -3.65
N GLN A 493 -5.67 11.43 -4.30
CA GLN A 493 -4.94 11.08 -5.51
C GLN A 493 -3.88 10.03 -5.22
N LYS A 494 -3.91 8.92 -5.95
CA LYS A 494 -2.89 7.88 -5.85
C LYS A 494 -1.59 8.30 -6.55
N ALA A 495 -0.46 7.98 -5.92
CA ALA A 495 0.84 8.14 -6.53
C ALA A 495 1.17 6.94 -7.42
N LEU A 496 1.46 7.18 -8.68
CA LEU A 496 2.09 6.22 -9.58
C LEU A 496 3.61 6.36 -9.51
N VAL A 497 4.35 5.38 -10.03
CA VAL A 497 5.80 5.51 -10.20
C VAL A 497 6.07 6.64 -11.19
N ASP A 498 6.79 7.67 -10.73
CA ASP A 498 7.23 8.76 -11.58
C ASP A 498 8.42 8.32 -12.45
N LEU A 499 8.18 8.17 -13.75
CA LEU A 499 9.21 7.77 -14.73
C LEU A 499 10.30 8.85 -14.92
N ASN A 500 10.04 10.07 -14.47
CA ASN A 500 11.03 11.15 -14.42
C ASN A 500 11.70 11.29 -13.06
N GLY A 501 11.25 10.54 -12.06
CA GLY A 501 11.78 10.53 -10.72
C GLY A 501 13.13 9.81 -10.60
N ALA A 502 13.92 10.18 -9.59
CA ALA A 502 15.24 9.60 -9.35
C ALA A 502 15.23 8.06 -9.17
N PRO A 503 14.26 7.44 -8.46
CA PRO A 503 14.24 5.99 -8.30
C PRO A 503 14.10 5.23 -9.62
N PHE A 504 13.17 5.65 -10.49
CA PHE A 504 13.01 5.00 -11.80
C PHE A 504 14.20 5.25 -12.72
N LYS A 505 14.73 6.49 -12.74
CA LYS A 505 15.95 6.80 -13.53
C LYS A 505 17.14 5.94 -13.09
N TYR A 506 17.28 5.69 -11.80
CA TYR A 506 18.33 4.79 -11.30
C TYR A 506 18.13 3.36 -11.81
N LEU A 507 16.92 2.80 -11.71
CA LEU A 507 16.59 1.50 -12.31
C LEU A 507 16.92 1.47 -13.80
N ALA A 508 16.44 2.46 -14.56
CA ALA A 508 16.62 2.52 -16.01
C ALA A 508 18.10 2.58 -16.42
N ALA A 509 18.92 3.28 -15.64
CA ALA A 509 20.37 3.40 -15.91
C ALA A 509 21.15 2.11 -15.61
N HIS A 510 20.68 1.26 -14.68
CA HIS A 510 21.43 0.10 -14.20
C HIS A 510 20.84 -1.25 -14.61
N ARG A 511 19.59 -1.31 -15.07
CA ARG A 511 18.93 -2.59 -15.38
C ARG A 511 19.64 -3.42 -16.46
N ALA A 512 20.35 -2.77 -17.38
CA ALA A 512 21.14 -3.48 -18.38
C ALA A 512 22.34 -4.21 -17.73
N ASP A 513 23.00 -3.56 -16.76
CA ASP A 513 24.08 -4.16 -16.00
C ASP A 513 23.56 -5.34 -15.15
N TRP A 514 22.38 -5.21 -14.55
CA TRP A 514 21.76 -6.29 -13.74
C TRP A 514 21.32 -7.47 -14.61
N ALA A 515 20.95 -7.23 -15.86
CA ALA A 515 20.66 -8.27 -16.83
C ALA A 515 21.94 -8.97 -17.34
N ASP A 516 23.12 -8.34 -17.19
CA ASP A 516 24.39 -8.84 -17.71
C ASP A 516 24.67 -10.28 -17.24
N PRO A 517 25.03 -11.20 -18.16
CA PRO A 517 25.30 -12.59 -17.84
C PRO A 517 26.43 -12.80 -16.81
N HIS A 518 27.35 -11.86 -16.70
CA HIS A 518 28.55 -11.96 -15.88
C HIS A 518 28.37 -11.41 -14.45
N LEU A 519 27.32 -10.65 -14.18
CA LEU A 519 27.10 -10.08 -12.86
C LEU A 519 26.51 -11.08 -11.88
N SER A 520 26.98 -10.99 -10.63
CA SER A 520 26.44 -11.74 -9.51
C SER A 520 25.29 -10.97 -8.87
N TYR A 521 24.34 -11.70 -8.28
CA TYR A 521 23.25 -11.09 -7.52
C TYR A 521 23.73 -10.44 -6.24
N ILE A 522 23.08 -9.34 -5.86
CA ILE A 522 23.20 -8.74 -4.55
C ILE A 522 22.17 -9.38 -3.61
N TYR A 523 22.64 -9.78 -2.43
CA TYR A 523 21.79 -10.26 -1.36
C TYR A 523 21.63 -9.14 -0.32
N PRO A 524 20.42 -8.55 -0.18
CA PRO A 524 20.22 -7.38 0.67
C PRO A 524 20.32 -7.70 2.17
N GLY A 525 20.27 -8.98 2.55
CA GLY A 525 20.27 -9.41 3.94
C GLY A 525 18.88 -9.43 4.57
N PRO A 526 18.76 -9.99 5.78
CA PRO A 526 17.49 -10.11 6.48
C PRO A 526 17.04 -8.77 7.08
N ILE A 527 15.73 -8.65 7.34
CA ILE A 527 15.19 -7.57 8.16
C ILE A 527 15.71 -7.69 9.58
N GLN A 528 16.25 -6.60 10.12
CA GLN A 528 16.83 -6.55 11.47
C GLN A 528 15.95 -5.72 12.41
N TYR A 529 15.79 -6.19 13.64
CA TYR A 529 15.28 -5.38 14.74
C TYR A 529 16.41 -4.69 15.50
N TYR A 530 17.56 -5.34 15.54
CA TYR A 530 18.78 -4.91 16.20
C TYR A 530 19.95 -5.10 15.25
N GLY A 531 20.83 -4.17 15.27
CA GLY A 531 21.96 -4.07 14.38
C GLY A 531 22.39 -2.63 14.27
N PRO A 532 23.35 -2.31 13.43
CA PRO A 532 23.76 -0.93 13.19
C PRO A 532 22.58 -0.09 12.72
N SER A 533 22.27 1.02 13.41
CA SER A 533 21.16 1.92 13.05
C SER A 533 21.27 2.42 11.61
N GLU A 534 22.49 2.59 11.12
CA GLU A 534 22.79 3.01 9.75
C GLU A 534 22.29 2.02 8.69
N VAL A 535 22.04 0.78 9.08
CA VAL A 535 21.54 -0.29 8.20
C VAL A 535 20.09 -0.65 8.50
N CYS A 536 19.75 -0.77 9.80
CA CYS A 536 18.46 -1.33 10.23
C CYS A 536 17.35 -0.28 10.30
N ASP A 537 17.70 1.01 10.50
CA ASP A 537 16.76 2.09 10.76
C ASP A 537 16.60 3.02 9.54
N GLN A 538 17.20 2.71 8.42
CA GLN A 538 17.10 3.53 7.21
C GLN A 538 15.71 3.37 6.53
N PRO A 539 15.19 4.44 5.93
CA PRO A 539 13.96 4.38 5.15
C PRO A 539 14.16 3.66 3.81
N THR A 540 13.11 3.61 3.01
CA THR A 540 13.16 2.96 1.68
C THR A 540 14.22 3.60 0.77
N ARG A 541 14.82 2.80 -0.10
CA ARG A 541 15.80 3.27 -1.08
C ARG A 541 15.18 4.30 -2.04
N THR A 542 13.92 4.12 -2.41
CA THR A 542 13.18 5.08 -3.23
C THR A 542 13.10 6.44 -2.55
N LEU A 543 12.72 6.48 -1.27
CA LEU A 543 12.66 7.71 -0.50
C LEU A 543 14.03 8.38 -0.39
N MET A 544 15.09 7.61 -0.14
CA MET A 544 16.45 8.14 -0.09
C MET A 544 16.85 8.78 -1.42
N LEU A 545 16.64 8.08 -2.53
CA LEU A 545 16.97 8.61 -3.87
C LEU A 545 16.15 9.86 -4.23
N GLU A 546 14.90 9.90 -3.84
CA GLU A 546 14.05 11.08 -4.06
C GLU A 546 14.52 12.30 -3.26
N GLN A 547 15.11 12.08 -2.09
CA GLN A 547 15.67 13.17 -1.28
C GLN A 547 17.08 13.59 -1.76
N GLU A 548 17.89 12.66 -2.27
CA GLU A 548 19.19 12.97 -2.89
C GLU A 548 19.04 13.84 -4.15
N GLY A 549 17.90 13.74 -4.84
CA GLY A 549 17.59 14.48 -6.06
C GLY A 549 16.99 15.88 -5.83
N LYS A 550 16.77 16.27 -4.58
CA LYS A 550 16.30 17.59 -4.16
C LYS A 550 17.44 18.44 -3.63
#